data_0d015a1797acd9d6bb4f30967539113d
#
_entry.id   0d015a1797acd9d6bb4f30967539113d
#
_cell.length_a   1.000
_cell.length_b   1.000
_cell.length_c   1.000
_cell.angle_alpha   90.00
_cell.angle_beta   90.00
_cell.angle_gamma   90.00
#
_symmetry.space_group_name_H-M   'P 1'
#
loop_
_entity.id
_entity.type
_entity.pdbx_description
1 polymer ?
#
loop_
_entity_poly.entity_id
_entity_poly.type
_entity_poly.pdbx_seq_one_letter_code
_entity_poly.pdbx_strand_id
1 'polypeptide(L)'
;MSNQHYTLLIIGGGAAGISIANNMRRQNSTLQMALVEPSEKHYYQPGFTIVGGGAYTLAKTLKPEAGLIPAGVTWIKDYADSFQPENNTVTLRNGDVIGYDYLVVCPGLQLDWHKVSGLQETLGKNNVCSNYSADSVEYTWECIQNISSGNALFTQPPMPIKCAGAPQKIMYLAADRFRKKGILDKFSIEFYNAGPAMFGVPFFAKALVKVAESYGAKINYSHNLIAIDGANKTATFEVTGSDGSKEQVTKAFDMIHVTPPQSAPDFIKQSPLANAAGWVEVNEKSLQHPKYGNIFALGDVAATTNAKTAAAVRKQVPVVVDNILALMQNQAVKEGYDGYGSCPLTTSIGKVMLAEFSYGGKVTPSFPWLDPRVERSLWWWGKTTGFPWLYWHIMLKGLRIDIPHLECYAKRFMKD
;
A
#
# COMPACT_ATOMS: atom_id res chain seq x y z
N MET A 1 1.29 -22.83 30.85
CA MET A 1 1.51 -22.13 29.57
C MET A 1 2.23 -23.08 28.64
N SER A 2 1.60 -23.55 27.57
CA SER A 2 2.30 -24.41 26.59
C SER A 2 3.29 -23.54 25.83
N ASN A 3 4.58 -23.77 25.99
CA ASN A 3 5.62 -23.13 25.17
C ASN A 3 5.49 -23.69 23.74
N GLN A 4 4.63 -23.09 22.93
CA GLN A 4 4.55 -23.42 21.52
C GLN A 4 5.79 -22.87 20.81
N HIS A 5 6.47 -23.71 20.05
CA HIS A 5 7.65 -23.32 19.26
C HIS A 5 7.49 -23.76 17.82
N TYR A 6 7.84 -22.87 16.89
CA TYR A 6 7.74 -23.13 15.44
C TYR A 6 9.07 -22.84 14.75
N THR A 7 9.41 -23.63 13.77
CA THR A 7 10.59 -23.36 12.94
C THR A 7 10.46 -22.02 12.23
N LEU A 8 9.25 -21.67 11.76
CA LEU A 8 8.97 -20.38 11.14
C LEU A 8 7.70 -19.77 11.74
N LEU A 9 7.85 -18.61 12.36
CA LEU A 9 6.73 -17.77 12.83
C LEU A 9 6.53 -16.60 11.88
N ILE A 10 5.30 -16.36 11.45
CA ILE A 10 4.94 -15.27 10.54
C ILE A 10 3.96 -14.35 11.27
N ILE A 11 4.28 -13.05 11.36
CA ILE A 11 3.42 -12.04 11.97
C ILE A 11 2.74 -11.22 10.87
N GLY A 12 1.42 -11.41 10.76
CA GLY A 12 0.55 -10.77 9.77
C GLY A 12 0.17 -11.70 8.62
N GLY A 13 -1.15 -11.91 8.42
CA GLY A 13 -1.76 -12.73 7.37
C GLY A 13 -2.14 -11.95 6.10
N GLY A 14 -1.62 -10.73 5.92
CA GLY A 14 -1.84 -9.96 4.70
C GLY A 14 -1.18 -10.58 3.46
N ALA A 15 -1.09 -9.79 2.39
CA ALA A 15 -0.50 -10.22 1.12
C ALA A 15 0.89 -10.88 1.27
N ALA A 16 1.71 -10.32 2.15
CA ALA A 16 3.06 -10.82 2.40
C ALA A 16 3.06 -12.15 3.15
N GLY A 17 2.37 -12.22 4.30
CA GLY A 17 2.41 -13.41 5.17
C GLY A 17 1.80 -14.65 4.51
N ILE A 18 0.65 -14.51 3.86
CA ILE A 18 0.04 -15.62 3.10
C ILE A 18 0.95 -16.08 1.96
N SER A 19 1.60 -15.13 1.25
CA SER A 19 2.53 -15.49 0.17
C SER A 19 3.77 -16.20 0.69
N ILE A 20 4.34 -15.76 1.83
CA ILE A 20 5.47 -16.46 2.50
C ILE A 20 5.04 -17.85 2.92
N ALA A 21 3.92 -17.99 3.66
CA ALA A 21 3.44 -19.27 4.15
C ALA A 21 3.25 -20.30 3.01
N ASN A 22 2.59 -19.88 1.92
CA ASN A 22 2.36 -20.75 0.76
C ASN A 22 3.65 -21.06 0.00
N ASN A 23 4.57 -20.08 -0.16
CA ASN A 23 5.84 -20.33 -0.85
C ASN A 23 6.74 -21.27 -0.03
N MET A 24 6.89 -21.06 1.27
CA MET A 24 7.64 -21.93 2.18
C MET A 24 7.07 -23.36 2.19
N ARG A 25 5.73 -23.50 2.26
CA ARG A 25 5.05 -24.81 2.23
C ARG A 25 5.33 -25.59 0.93
N ARG A 26 5.46 -24.88 -0.21
CA ARG A 26 5.84 -25.48 -1.50
C ARG A 26 7.29 -25.96 -1.53
N GLN A 27 8.19 -25.24 -0.86
CA GLN A 27 9.62 -25.58 -0.81
C GLN A 27 9.92 -26.67 0.25
N ASN A 28 9.18 -26.65 1.36
CA ASN A 28 9.33 -27.64 2.43
C ASN A 28 7.94 -27.98 3.01
N SER A 29 7.42 -29.15 2.61
CA SER A 29 6.07 -29.60 2.97
C SER A 29 5.91 -29.98 4.45
N THR A 30 7.01 -30.25 5.17
CA THR A 30 7.01 -30.71 6.57
C THR A 30 7.37 -29.62 7.57
N LEU A 31 7.71 -28.40 7.09
CA LEU A 31 8.15 -27.31 7.94
C LEU A 31 7.09 -26.93 8.97
N GLN A 32 7.46 -26.86 10.24
CA GLN A 32 6.57 -26.39 11.31
C GLN A 32 6.43 -24.87 11.25
N MET A 33 5.26 -24.41 10.86
CA MET A 33 4.97 -22.99 10.67
C MET A 33 3.73 -22.55 11.41
N ALA A 34 3.76 -21.33 11.96
CA ALA A 34 2.57 -20.64 12.44
C ALA A 34 2.46 -19.24 11.78
N LEU A 35 1.20 -18.82 11.64
CA LEU A 35 0.81 -17.52 11.15
C LEU A 35 -0.06 -16.83 12.20
N VAL A 36 0.38 -15.68 12.73
CA VAL A 36 -0.39 -14.85 13.65
C VAL A 36 -1.15 -13.81 12.84
N GLU A 37 -2.48 -13.92 12.80
CA GLU A 37 -3.37 -13.00 12.09
C GLU A 37 -4.74 -12.98 12.78
N PRO A 38 -5.17 -11.82 13.31
CA PRO A 38 -6.45 -11.69 14.01
C PRO A 38 -7.65 -11.68 13.07
N SER A 39 -7.48 -11.23 11.82
CA SER A 39 -8.59 -11.04 10.88
C SER A 39 -9.01 -12.34 10.20
N GLU A 40 -10.32 -12.57 10.12
CA GLU A 40 -10.89 -13.65 9.31
C GLU A 40 -11.18 -13.24 7.86
N LYS A 41 -10.90 -11.96 7.53
CA LYS A 41 -11.16 -11.37 6.22
C LYS A 41 -9.87 -10.93 5.56
N HIS A 42 -9.64 -11.39 4.34
CA HIS A 42 -8.53 -10.98 3.51
C HIS A 42 -9.01 -10.13 2.33
N TYR A 43 -8.47 -8.92 2.22
CA TYR A 43 -8.83 -7.98 1.17
C TYR A 43 -7.74 -7.79 0.12
N TYR A 44 -8.13 -7.84 -1.14
CA TYR A 44 -7.31 -7.34 -2.26
C TYR A 44 -7.37 -5.80 -2.24
N GLN A 45 -6.57 -5.17 -1.37
CA GLN A 45 -6.58 -3.71 -1.16
C GLN A 45 -6.28 -2.88 -2.42
N PRO A 46 -5.45 -3.34 -3.42
CA PRO A 46 -5.28 -2.61 -4.66
C PRO A 46 -6.58 -2.39 -5.46
N GLY A 47 -7.64 -3.12 -5.15
CA GLY A 47 -8.99 -2.95 -5.69
C GLY A 47 -9.75 -1.76 -5.12
N PHE A 48 -9.42 -1.27 -3.91
CA PHE A 48 -10.21 -0.25 -3.22
C PHE A 48 -10.36 1.05 -4.01
N THR A 49 -9.32 1.49 -4.73
CA THR A 49 -9.44 2.69 -5.57
C THR A 49 -10.52 2.55 -6.65
N ILE A 50 -10.65 1.38 -7.28
CA ILE A 50 -11.68 1.16 -8.30
C ILE A 50 -13.05 0.83 -7.70
N VAL A 51 -13.12 0.36 -6.44
CA VAL A 51 -14.37 0.29 -5.67
C VAL A 51 -14.87 1.70 -5.38
N GLY A 52 -14.05 2.56 -4.78
CA GLY A 52 -14.39 3.96 -4.52
C GLY A 52 -14.68 4.77 -5.79
N GLY A 53 -14.14 4.36 -6.94
CA GLY A 53 -14.45 4.93 -8.26
C GLY A 53 -15.66 4.29 -8.96
N GLY A 54 -16.36 3.33 -8.32
CA GLY A 54 -17.58 2.71 -8.83
C GLY A 54 -17.40 1.71 -9.98
N ALA A 55 -16.16 1.26 -10.23
CA ALA A 55 -15.85 0.30 -11.30
C ALA A 55 -15.66 -1.14 -10.80
N TYR A 56 -15.76 -1.35 -9.49
CA TYR A 56 -15.60 -2.65 -8.85
C TYR A 56 -16.48 -2.73 -7.60
N THR A 57 -16.73 -3.90 -7.07
CA THR A 57 -17.46 -4.07 -5.80
C THR A 57 -16.52 -4.51 -4.69
N LEU A 58 -16.79 -4.10 -3.46
CA LEU A 58 -16.00 -4.50 -2.29
C LEU A 58 -16.00 -6.03 -2.13
N ALA A 59 -17.11 -6.69 -2.37
CA ALA A 59 -17.24 -8.15 -2.31
C ALA A 59 -16.24 -8.89 -3.21
N LYS A 60 -15.91 -8.35 -4.38
CA LYS A 60 -14.90 -8.94 -5.27
C LYS A 60 -13.48 -8.83 -4.73
N THR A 61 -13.24 -7.96 -3.76
CA THR A 61 -11.93 -7.80 -3.11
C THR A 61 -11.75 -8.69 -1.90
N LEU A 62 -12.81 -9.34 -1.41
CA LEU A 62 -12.84 -10.06 -0.15
C LEU A 62 -12.78 -11.57 -0.38
N LYS A 63 -11.95 -12.25 0.42
CA LYS A 63 -12.00 -13.71 0.62
C LYS A 63 -11.84 -14.05 2.10
N PRO A 64 -12.40 -15.20 2.58
CA PRO A 64 -12.10 -15.71 3.91
C PRO A 64 -10.60 -16.03 4.05
N GLU A 65 -9.99 -15.58 5.13
CA GLU A 65 -8.56 -15.80 5.45
C GLU A 65 -8.24 -17.30 5.52
N ALA A 66 -9.11 -18.10 6.16
CA ALA A 66 -8.94 -19.54 6.31
C ALA A 66 -8.67 -20.29 4.99
N GLY A 67 -9.29 -19.84 3.88
CA GLY A 67 -9.12 -20.45 2.55
C GLY A 67 -7.80 -20.11 1.86
N LEU A 68 -7.01 -19.20 2.43
CA LEU A 68 -5.74 -18.74 1.89
C LEU A 68 -4.53 -19.33 2.63
N ILE A 69 -4.70 -19.68 3.91
CA ILE A 69 -3.66 -20.32 4.73
C ILE A 69 -3.43 -21.73 4.22
N PRO A 70 -2.20 -22.13 3.91
CA PRO A 70 -1.93 -23.49 3.42
C PRO A 70 -2.10 -24.54 4.50
N ALA A 71 -2.49 -25.75 4.10
CA ALA A 71 -2.62 -26.88 5.01
C ALA A 71 -1.31 -27.13 5.79
N GLY A 72 -1.43 -27.45 7.08
CA GLY A 72 -0.31 -27.71 7.98
C GLY A 72 0.37 -26.44 8.52
N VAL A 73 -0.13 -25.25 8.22
CA VAL A 73 0.27 -24.02 8.92
C VAL A 73 -0.72 -23.76 10.06
N THR A 74 -0.22 -23.58 11.26
CA THR A 74 -1.05 -23.22 12.42
C THR A 74 -1.48 -21.76 12.30
N TRP A 75 -2.78 -21.51 12.21
CA TRP A 75 -3.31 -20.16 12.27
C TRP A 75 -3.60 -19.77 13.72
N ILE A 76 -2.89 -18.76 14.22
CA ILE A 76 -3.08 -18.18 15.55
C ILE A 76 -3.90 -16.90 15.37
N LYS A 77 -5.18 -16.95 15.78
CA LYS A 77 -6.14 -15.82 15.66
C LYS A 77 -5.96 -14.84 16.80
N ASP A 78 -4.82 -14.17 16.84
CA ASP A 78 -4.51 -13.17 17.84
C ASP A 78 -3.59 -12.09 17.26
N TYR A 79 -3.33 -11.05 18.04
CA TYR A 79 -2.38 -9.98 17.72
C TYR A 79 -1.03 -10.28 18.35
N ALA A 80 0.06 -10.02 17.65
CA ALA A 80 1.35 -9.87 18.27
C ALA A 80 1.36 -8.58 19.09
N ASP A 81 1.90 -8.66 20.29
CA ASP A 81 1.98 -7.54 21.25
C ASP A 81 3.41 -7.03 21.40
N SER A 82 4.36 -7.95 21.65
CA SER A 82 5.76 -7.58 21.84
C SER A 82 6.72 -8.65 21.33
N PHE A 83 7.98 -8.25 21.09
CA PHE A 83 9.05 -9.09 20.58
C PHE A 83 10.21 -9.15 21.57
N GLN A 84 10.73 -10.35 21.82
CA GLN A 84 11.95 -10.60 22.58
C GLN A 84 12.96 -11.35 21.69
N PRO A 85 13.61 -10.65 20.74
CA PRO A 85 14.43 -11.28 19.71
C PRO A 85 15.67 -11.99 20.26
N GLU A 86 16.21 -11.57 21.41
CA GLU A 86 17.32 -12.25 22.09
C GLU A 86 16.92 -13.64 22.61
N ASN A 87 15.63 -13.86 22.89
CA ASN A 87 15.06 -15.14 23.35
C ASN A 87 14.35 -15.91 22.22
N ASN A 88 14.29 -15.35 21.00
CA ASN A 88 13.52 -15.86 19.87
C ASN A 88 12.05 -16.10 20.24
N THR A 89 11.39 -15.14 20.88
CA THR A 89 9.99 -15.25 21.26
C THR A 89 9.18 -13.99 20.87
N VAL A 90 7.89 -14.23 20.66
CA VAL A 90 6.86 -13.20 20.47
C VAL A 90 5.77 -13.41 21.51
N THR A 91 5.39 -12.35 22.22
CA THR A 91 4.24 -12.36 23.12
C THR A 91 3.01 -11.89 22.35
N LEU A 92 1.91 -12.63 22.50
CA LEU A 92 0.61 -12.29 21.92
C LEU A 92 -0.20 -11.43 22.88
N ARG A 93 -1.26 -10.80 22.37
CA ARG A 93 -2.12 -9.93 23.18
C ARG A 93 -2.84 -10.69 24.31
N ASN A 94 -3.16 -11.98 24.10
CA ASN A 94 -3.74 -12.84 25.15
C ASN A 94 -2.74 -13.27 26.24
N GLY A 95 -1.45 -12.91 26.12
CA GLY A 95 -0.38 -13.24 27.02
C GLY A 95 0.38 -14.53 26.69
N ASP A 96 -0.01 -15.27 25.65
CA ASP A 96 0.75 -16.44 25.20
C ASP A 96 2.11 -16.03 24.62
N VAL A 97 3.13 -16.85 24.87
CA VAL A 97 4.49 -16.66 24.37
C VAL A 97 4.80 -17.75 23.34
N ILE A 98 5.14 -17.33 22.12
CA ILE A 98 5.44 -18.23 20.99
C ILE A 98 6.91 -18.15 20.67
N GLY A 99 7.59 -19.30 20.69
CA GLY A 99 8.99 -19.45 20.28
C GLY A 99 9.14 -19.66 18.77
N TYR A 100 10.30 -19.29 18.23
CA TYR A 100 10.62 -19.46 16.82
C TYR A 100 12.11 -19.70 16.56
N ASP A 101 12.44 -20.41 15.48
CA ASP A 101 13.80 -20.44 14.95
C ASP A 101 14.02 -19.28 13.99
N TYR A 102 13.03 -19.00 13.12
CA TYR A 102 13.00 -17.90 12.15
C TYR A 102 11.72 -17.09 12.30
N LEU A 103 11.83 -15.78 12.14
CA LEU A 103 10.69 -14.86 12.24
C LEU A 103 10.55 -14.03 10.97
N VAL A 104 9.32 -13.94 10.44
CA VAL A 104 8.94 -13.01 9.38
C VAL A 104 7.94 -12.01 9.91
N VAL A 105 8.28 -10.72 9.85
CA VAL A 105 7.45 -9.61 10.34
C VAL A 105 6.84 -8.88 9.15
N CYS A 106 5.51 -9.00 8.96
CA CYS A 106 4.81 -8.42 7.81
C CYS A 106 3.35 -7.99 8.10
N PRO A 107 3.08 -7.33 9.26
CA PRO A 107 1.72 -6.92 9.65
C PRO A 107 1.17 -5.73 8.82
N GLY A 108 1.92 -5.24 7.84
CA GLY A 108 1.55 -4.06 7.06
C GLY A 108 1.81 -2.75 7.82
N LEU A 109 0.93 -1.78 7.60
CA LEU A 109 0.97 -0.48 8.24
C LEU A 109 -0.39 -0.14 8.89
N GLN A 110 -0.41 0.88 9.76
CA GLN A 110 -1.64 1.42 10.32
C GLN A 110 -2.03 2.74 9.66
N LEU A 111 -3.34 3.01 9.67
CA LEU A 111 -3.93 4.26 9.20
C LEU A 111 -4.16 5.16 10.43
N ASP A 112 -3.45 6.27 10.49
CA ASP A 112 -3.45 7.16 11.64
C ASP A 112 -4.57 8.23 11.51
N TRP A 113 -5.83 7.80 11.49
CA TRP A 113 -7.00 8.68 11.34
C TRP A 113 -7.03 9.78 12.40
N HIS A 114 -6.58 9.50 13.62
CA HIS A 114 -6.54 10.40 14.76
C HIS A 114 -5.57 11.59 14.58
N LYS A 115 -4.63 11.50 13.63
CA LYS A 115 -3.68 12.58 13.35
C LYS A 115 -4.28 13.73 12.54
N VAL A 116 -5.49 13.58 12.04
CA VAL A 116 -6.28 14.66 11.45
C VAL A 116 -7.45 14.93 12.39
N SER A 117 -7.43 16.09 13.05
CA SER A 117 -8.45 16.45 14.03
C SER A 117 -9.85 16.44 13.40
N GLY A 118 -10.84 15.86 14.09
CA GLY A 118 -12.22 15.75 13.63
C GLY A 118 -12.47 14.71 12.52
N LEU A 119 -11.45 14.04 12.01
CA LEU A 119 -11.63 13.07 10.93
C LEU A 119 -12.39 11.82 11.37
N GLN A 120 -12.05 11.24 12.54
CA GLN A 120 -12.67 9.99 13.01
C GLN A 120 -14.17 10.15 13.24
N GLU A 121 -14.59 11.33 13.69
CA GLU A 121 -15.98 11.64 14.01
C GLU A 121 -16.84 11.84 12.76
N THR A 122 -16.24 12.15 11.61
CA THR A 122 -16.97 12.51 10.39
C THR A 122 -16.73 11.56 9.21
N LEU A 123 -15.72 10.68 9.27
CA LEU A 123 -15.44 9.71 8.21
C LEU A 123 -16.66 8.79 7.97
N GLY A 124 -17.10 8.67 6.73
CA GLY A 124 -18.28 7.91 6.35
C GLY A 124 -19.60 8.69 6.47
N LYS A 125 -19.55 9.99 6.75
CA LYS A 125 -20.70 10.92 6.75
C LYS A 125 -20.28 12.31 6.32
N ASN A 126 -21.22 13.23 6.13
CA ASN A 126 -20.99 14.63 5.75
C ASN A 126 -20.16 14.81 4.45
N ASN A 127 -20.17 13.82 3.56
CA ASN A 127 -19.34 13.75 2.35
C ASN A 127 -17.82 13.71 2.62
N VAL A 128 -17.41 13.24 3.81
CA VAL A 128 -16.02 12.94 4.16
C VAL A 128 -15.77 11.46 3.93
N CYS A 129 -14.96 11.11 2.95
CA CYS A 129 -14.79 9.73 2.50
C CYS A 129 -13.32 9.33 2.34
N SER A 130 -13.07 8.04 2.23
CA SER A 130 -11.74 7.49 1.98
C SER A 130 -11.82 6.14 1.31
N ASN A 131 -10.91 5.88 0.37
CA ASN A 131 -10.72 4.55 -0.25
C ASN A 131 -9.58 3.75 0.39
N TYR A 132 -9.09 4.16 1.58
CA TYR A 132 -7.98 3.50 2.26
C TYR A 132 -8.41 2.39 3.24
N SER A 133 -9.69 2.32 3.58
CA SER A 133 -10.29 1.28 4.44
C SER A 133 -11.47 0.59 3.75
N ALA A 134 -11.68 -0.69 4.03
CA ALA A 134 -12.84 -1.44 3.57
C ALA A 134 -14.15 -0.83 4.10
N ASP A 135 -14.13 -0.28 5.32
CA ASP A 135 -15.32 0.28 5.98
C ASP A 135 -15.76 1.63 5.39
N SER A 136 -14.88 2.33 4.66
CA SER A 136 -15.15 3.67 4.12
C SER A 136 -15.17 3.74 2.60
N VAL A 137 -14.70 2.70 1.91
CA VAL A 137 -14.48 2.76 0.46
C VAL A 137 -15.77 2.84 -0.35
N GLU A 138 -16.85 2.16 0.06
CA GLU A 138 -18.14 2.21 -0.65
C GLU A 138 -18.78 3.59 -0.50
N TYR A 139 -18.64 4.22 0.66
CA TYR A 139 -19.10 5.59 0.87
C TYR A 139 -18.37 6.61 -0.04
N THR A 140 -17.13 6.33 -0.43
CA THR A 140 -16.45 7.17 -1.44
C THR A 140 -17.21 7.18 -2.77
N TRP A 141 -17.70 6.02 -3.20
CA TRP A 141 -18.51 5.95 -4.42
C TRP A 141 -19.87 6.63 -4.26
N GLU A 142 -20.52 6.48 -3.11
CA GLU A 142 -21.77 7.17 -2.80
C GLU A 142 -21.61 8.70 -2.88
N CYS A 143 -20.55 9.24 -2.28
CA CYS A 143 -20.23 10.67 -2.39
C CYS A 143 -20.10 11.13 -3.85
N ILE A 144 -19.28 10.41 -4.66
CA ILE A 144 -19.05 10.75 -6.08
C ILE A 144 -20.35 10.66 -6.91
N GLN A 145 -21.24 9.72 -6.57
CA GLN A 145 -22.51 9.58 -7.30
C GLN A 145 -23.51 10.67 -7.00
N ASN A 146 -23.60 11.09 -5.74
CA ASN A 146 -24.70 11.90 -5.22
C ASN A 146 -24.42 13.40 -5.35
N ILE A 147 -23.15 13.80 -5.45
CA ILE A 147 -22.78 15.21 -5.65
C ILE A 147 -23.04 15.65 -7.09
N SER A 148 -23.56 16.88 -7.27
CA SER A 148 -23.91 17.44 -8.57
C SER A 148 -23.13 18.71 -8.94
N SER A 149 -22.50 19.38 -7.98
CA SER A 149 -21.68 20.58 -8.15
C SER A 149 -20.88 20.88 -6.87
N GLY A 150 -19.98 21.84 -6.92
CA GLY A 150 -19.29 22.41 -5.76
C GLY A 150 -17.79 22.05 -5.67
N ASN A 151 -17.24 22.14 -4.47
CA ASN A 151 -15.82 21.94 -4.21
C ASN A 151 -15.54 20.48 -3.87
N ALA A 152 -14.85 19.77 -4.75
CA ALA A 152 -14.41 18.39 -4.55
C ALA A 152 -12.91 18.38 -4.21
N LEU A 153 -12.59 18.11 -2.94
CA LEU A 153 -11.22 18.11 -2.43
C LEU A 153 -10.67 16.67 -2.32
N PHE A 154 -9.41 16.52 -2.67
CA PHE A 154 -8.67 15.24 -2.55
C PHE A 154 -7.34 15.50 -1.85
N THR A 155 -6.93 14.64 -0.91
CA THR A 155 -5.78 14.91 -0.07
C THR A 155 -4.74 13.80 -0.11
N GLN A 156 -3.47 14.18 0.00
CA GLN A 156 -2.33 13.28 0.18
C GLN A 156 -1.45 13.78 1.32
N PRO A 157 -1.26 13.00 2.41
CA PRO A 157 -0.42 13.37 3.54
C PRO A 157 1.07 13.23 3.18
N PRO A 158 1.98 13.59 4.11
CA PRO A 158 3.41 13.28 3.97
C PRO A 158 3.67 11.80 3.74
N MET A 159 4.73 11.50 3.00
CA MET A 159 5.21 10.12 2.79
C MET A 159 5.89 9.57 4.08
N PRO A 160 5.89 8.24 4.26
CA PRO A 160 5.43 7.20 3.35
C PRO A 160 3.94 6.84 3.53
N ILE A 161 3.31 6.44 2.43
CA ILE A 161 1.96 5.83 2.43
C ILE A 161 1.92 4.58 1.54
N LYS A 162 1.00 3.66 1.84
CA LYS A 162 0.74 2.56 0.90
C LYS A 162 0.16 3.13 -0.40
N CYS A 163 0.66 2.68 -1.55
CA CYS A 163 0.21 3.10 -2.87
C CYS A 163 0.15 4.63 -3.05
N ALA A 164 1.29 5.31 -3.08
CA ALA A 164 1.42 6.77 -3.22
C ALA A 164 0.66 7.38 -4.42
N GLY A 165 0.24 6.57 -5.38
CA GLY A 165 -0.62 7.00 -6.48
C GLY A 165 -2.13 6.91 -6.18
N ALA A 166 -2.57 6.28 -5.07
CA ALA A 166 -4.00 6.08 -4.82
C ALA A 166 -4.78 7.38 -4.57
N PRO A 167 -4.22 8.41 -3.90
CA PRO A 167 -4.93 9.66 -3.68
C PRO A 167 -5.32 10.36 -4.98
N GLN A 168 -4.39 10.45 -5.93
CA GLN A 168 -4.68 11.07 -7.23
C GLN A 168 -5.58 10.21 -8.14
N LYS A 169 -5.51 8.86 -8.03
CA LYS A 169 -6.40 7.98 -8.81
C LYS A 169 -7.86 8.24 -8.53
N ILE A 170 -8.24 8.41 -7.28
CA ILE A 170 -9.65 8.63 -6.94
C ILE A 170 -10.11 10.02 -7.38
N MET A 171 -9.24 11.03 -7.39
CA MET A 171 -9.51 12.33 -7.99
C MET A 171 -9.82 12.19 -9.49
N TYR A 172 -8.98 11.47 -10.23
CA TYR A 172 -9.19 11.23 -11.68
C TYR A 172 -10.49 10.47 -11.94
N LEU A 173 -10.79 9.45 -11.14
CA LEU A 173 -12.03 8.67 -11.30
C LEU A 173 -13.27 9.50 -11.00
N ALA A 174 -13.24 10.37 -9.99
CA ALA A 174 -14.31 11.31 -9.69
C ALA A 174 -14.49 12.30 -10.85
N ALA A 175 -13.41 12.93 -11.30
CA ALA A 175 -13.43 13.87 -12.42
C ALA A 175 -13.95 13.23 -13.72
N ASP A 176 -13.51 12.00 -14.04
CA ASP A 176 -14.03 11.25 -15.19
C ASP A 176 -15.52 10.95 -15.06
N ARG A 177 -15.99 10.64 -13.84
CA ARG A 177 -17.42 10.46 -13.58
C ARG A 177 -18.21 11.74 -13.81
N PHE A 178 -17.73 12.87 -13.31
CA PHE A 178 -18.36 14.18 -13.51
C PHE A 178 -18.38 14.57 -14.99
N ARG A 179 -17.28 14.33 -15.71
CA ARG A 179 -17.20 14.53 -17.17
C ARG A 179 -18.23 13.70 -17.92
N LYS A 180 -18.35 12.40 -17.60
CA LYS A 180 -19.31 11.48 -18.23
C LYS A 180 -20.78 11.84 -17.94
N LYS A 181 -21.03 12.47 -16.80
CA LYS A 181 -22.35 13.05 -16.46
C LYS A 181 -22.63 14.40 -17.12
N GLY A 182 -21.65 15.01 -17.79
CA GLY A 182 -21.78 16.36 -18.37
C GLY A 182 -21.87 17.47 -17.31
N ILE A 183 -21.27 17.28 -16.14
CA ILE A 183 -21.32 18.23 -15.02
C ILE A 183 -19.93 18.63 -14.50
N LEU A 184 -18.87 18.29 -15.21
CA LEU A 184 -17.50 18.57 -14.76
C LEU A 184 -17.25 20.07 -14.54
N ASP A 185 -17.81 20.90 -15.38
CA ASP A 185 -17.76 22.36 -15.33
C ASP A 185 -18.42 22.99 -14.09
N LYS A 186 -19.26 22.21 -13.38
CA LYS A 186 -19.90 22.63 -12.14
C LYS A 186 -19.04 22.38 -10.89
N PHE A 187 -17.83 21.81 -11.05
CA PHE A 187 -16.95 21.47 -9.95
C PHE A 187 -15.66 22.29 -9.95
N SER A 188 -15.24 22.72 -8.75
CA SER A 188 -13.86 23.04 -8.45
C SER A 188 -13.20 21.78 -7.91
N ILE A 189 -12.34 21.12 -8.70
CA ILE A 189 -11.59 19.94 -8.29
C ILE A 189 -10.22 20.38 -7.81
N GLU A 190 -9.88 20.08 -6.55
CA GLU A 190 -8.60 20.48 -5.97
C GLU A 190 -7.89 19.28 -5.32
N PHE A 191 -6.61 19.12 -5.62
CA PHE A 191 -5.74 18.13 -5.02
C PHE A 191 -4.74 18.80 -4.09
N TYR A 192 -4.82 18.49 -2.80
CA TYR A 192 -3.95 18.99 -1.74
C TYR A 192 -2.91 17.93 -1.39
N ASN A 193 -1.66 18.21 -1.69
CA ASN A 193 -0.54 17.29 -1.51
C ASN A 193 0.47 17.91 -0.54
N ALA A 194 0.75 17.22 0.56
CA ALA A 194 1.77 17.65 1.52
C ALA A 194 3.20 17.63 0.92
N GLY A 195 3.41 16.84 -0.13
CA GLY A 195 4.68 16.77 -0.84
C GLY A 195 4.84 17.81 -1.95
N PRO A 196 6.05 17.93 -2.52
CA PRO A 196 6.38 18.95 -3.53
C PRO A 196 6.06 18.53 -4.98
N ALA A 197 5.61 17.29 -5.21
CA ALA A 197 5.40 16.74 -6.55
C ALA A 197 4.21 15.77 -6.60
N MET A 198 3.60 15.66 -7.77
CA MET A 198 2.44 14.79 -7.99
C MET A 198 2.74 13.30 -7.79
N PHE A 199 3.98 12.89 -8.02
CA PHE A 199 4.44 11.51 -7.82
C PHE A 199 5.94 11.48 -7.54
N GLY A 200 6.41 10.52 -6.75
CA GLY A 200 7.80 10.40 -6.33
C GLY A 200 8.81 10.08 -7.44
N VAL A 201 8.34 9.66 -8.62
CA VAL A 201 9.20 9.42 -9.80
C VAL A 201 8.91 10.51 -10.84
N PRO A 202 9.85 11.45 -11.07
CA PRO A 202 9.63 12.64 -11.92
C PRO A 202 9.19 12.31 -13.34
N PHE A 203 9.65 11.19 -13.89
CA PHE A 203 9.27 10.70 -15.21
C PHE A 203 7.76 10.52 -15.37
N PHE A 204 7.08 10.01 -14.35
CA PHE A 204 5.62 9.85 -14.35
C PHE A 204 4.89 11.10 -13.85
N ALA A 205 5.51 11.88 -12.96
CA ALA A 205 4.88 13.05 -12.36
C ALA A 205 4.41 14.06 -13.40
N LYS A 206 5.24 14.37 -14.40
CA LYS A 206 4.92 15.30 -15.49
C LYS A 206 3.68 14.84 -16.30
N ALA A 207 3.58 13.55 -16.59
CA ALA A 207 2.44 13.00 -17.33
C ALA A 207 1.15 13.05 -16.49
N LEU A 208 1.25 12.79 -15.18
CA LEU A 208 0.11 12.83 -14.26
C LEU A 208 -0.42 14.24 -14.01
N VAL A 209 0.46 15.26 -14.03
CA VAL A 209 0.04 16.67 -14.00
C VAL A 209 -0.82 16.99 -15.23
N LYS A 210 -0.39 16.58 -16.43
CA LYS A 210 -1.19 16.78 -17.66
C LYS A 210 -2.56 16.11 -17.61
N VAL A 211 -2.63 14.93 -16.95
CA VAL A 211 -3.93 14.25 -16.74
C VAL A 211 -4.81 15.09 -15.81
N ALA A 212 -4.27 15.63 -14.69
CA ALA A 212 -5.02 16.50 -13.78
C ALA A 212 -5.52 17.77 -14.51
N GLU A 213 -4.63 18.41 -15.25
CA GLU A 213 -4.96 19.61 -16.06
C GLU A 213 -6.06 19.33 -17.08
N SER A 214 -6.10 18.14 -17.70
CA SER A 214 -7.15 17.76 -18.64
C SER A 214 -8.55 17.66 -18.04
N TYR A 215 -8.63 17.59 -16.71
CA TYR A 215 -9.88 17.65 -15.93
C TYR A 215 -10.13 19.02 -15.32
N GLY A 216 -9.24 20.01 -15.52
CA GLY A 216 -9.30 21.31 -14.87
C GLY A 216 -8.99 21.24 -13.37
N ALA A 217 -8.36 20.16 -12.90
CA ALA A 217 -8.04 20.01 -11.49
C ALA A 217 -6.86 20.90 -11.08
N LYS A 218 -7.00 21.62 -9.98
CA LYS A 218 -5.95 22.45 -9.38
C LYS A 218 -5.12 21.59 -8.41
N ILE A 219 -3.80 21.69 -8.51
CA ILE A 219 -2.87 20.97 -7.64
C ILE A 219 -2.25 21.97 -6.66
N ASN A 220 -2.41 21.73 -5.37
CA ASN A 220 -1.86 22.54 -4.28
C ASN A 220 -0.77 21.71 -3.58
N TYR A 221 0.50 22.04 -3.82
CA TYR A 221 1.66 21.38 -3.18
C TYR A 221 1.96 21.99 -1.82
N SER A 222 2.69 21.25 -0.98
CA SER A 222 3.08 21.66 0.38
C SER A 222 1.87 21.97 1.30
N HIS A 223 0.73 21.33 1.04
CA HIS A 223 -0.49 21.47 1.83
C HIS A 223 -0.80 20.17 2.55
N ASN A 224 -0.61 20.13 3.86
CA ASN A 224 -0.90 18.98 4.70
C ASN A 224 -2.24 19.17 5.42
N LEU A 225 -3.17 18.24 5.23
CA LEU A 225 -4.46 18.25 5.95
C LEU A 225 -4.22 17.97 7.44
N ILE A 226 -4.67 18.88 8.32
CA ILE A 226 -4.51 18.76 9.78
C ILE A 226 -5.84 18.69 10.54
N ALA A 227 -6.94 19.20 9.98
CA ALA A 227 -8.24 19.14 10.64
C ALA A 227 -9.40 19.12 9.63
N ILE A 228 -10.53 18.53 10.03
CA ILE A 228 -11.79 18.52 9.31
C ILE A 228 -12.92 18.84 10.27
N ASP A 229 -13.75 19.79 9.92
CA ASP A 229 -15.07 20.01 10.50
C ASP A 229 -16.12 19.54 9.49
N GLY A 230 -16.61 18.32 9.68
CA GLY A 230 -17.58 17.73 8.78
C GLY A 230 -18.97 18.36 8.85
N ALA A 231 -19.35 18.92 10.00
CA ALA A 231 -20.63 19.58 10.18
C ALA A 231 -20.69 20.92 9.39
N ASN A 232 -19.60 21.70 9.46
CA ASN A 232 -19.46 22.95 8.73
C ASN A 232 -18.84 22.77 7.33
N LYS A 233 -18.50 21.52 6.96
CA LYS A 233 -17.86 21.20 5.67
C LYS A 233 -16.62 22.02 5.39
N THR A 234 -15.70 22.09 6.35
CA THR A 234 -14.42 22.79 6.21
C THR A 234 -13.24 21.86 6.50
N ALA A 235 -12.15 22.06 5.78
CA ALA A 235 -10.88 21.36 5.93
C ALA A 235 -9.76 22.36 6.13
N THR A 236 -8.91 22.15 7.15
CA THR A 236 -7.78 23.03 7.47
C THR A 236 -6.48 22.35 7.07
N PHE A 237 -5.68 23.05 6.32
CA PHE A 237 -4.38 22.62 5.83
C PHE A 237 -3.26 23.45 6.47
N GLU A 238 -2.18 22.79 6.90
CA GLU A 238 -0.92 23.42 7.18
C GLU A 238 -0.15 23.57 5.85
N VAL A 239 0.18 24.79 5.50
CA VAL A 239 0.94 25.12 4.28
C VAL A 239 2.37 25.44 4.66
N THR A 240 3.33 24.77 4.02
CA THR A 240 4.75 25.05 4.22
C THR A 240 5.27 25.92 3.09
N GLY A 241 5.70 27.12 3.42
CA GLY A 241 6.32 28.08 2.49
C GLY A 241 7.70 27.63 2.02
N SER A 242 8.21 28.25 0.97
CA SER A 242 9.57 27.96 0.44
C SER A 242 10.69 28.35 1.41
N ASP A 243 10.40 29.24 2.34
CA ASP A 243 11.29 29.66 3.43
C ASP A 243 11.16 28.79 4.70
N GLY A 244 10.31 27.75 4.66
CA GLY A 244 10.00 26.88 5.79
C GLY A 244 8.96 27.45 6.75
N SER A 245 8.37 28.62 6.48
CA SER A 245 7.27 29.17 7.26
C SER A 245 6.04 28.27 7.17
N LYS A 246 5.24 28.28 8.22
CA LYS A 246 4.00 27.51 8.28
C LYS A 246 2.82 28.44 8.51
N GLU A 247 1.80 28.28 7.70
CA GLU A 247 0.51 28.96 7.85
C GLU A 247 -0.63 27.96 7.79
N GLN A 248 -1.80 28.34 8.27
CA GLN A 248 -3.01 27.52 8.17
C GLN A 248 -3.99 28.14 7.21
N VAL A 249 -4.52 27.32 6.31
CA VAL A 249 -5.54 27.71 5.33
C VAL A 249 -6.74 26.81 5.47
N THR A 250 -7.92 27.40 5.67
CA THR A 250 -9.20 26.66 5.73
C THR A 250 -9.93 26.74 4.40
N LYS A 251 -10.43 25.62 3.92
CA LYS A 251 -11.19 25.48 2.66
C LYS A 251 -12.54 24.84 2.92
N ALA A 252 -13.58 25.40 2.30
CA ALA A 252 -14.88 24.75 2.28
C ALA A 252 -14.89 23.63 1.24
N PHE A 253 -15.64 22.55 1.53
CA PHE A 253 -15.84 21.45 0.62
C PHE A 253 -17.30 21.03 0.54
N ASP A 254 -17.71 20.52 -0.60
CA ASP A 254 -18.96 19.77 -0.76
C ASP A 254 -18.71 18.28 -0.67
N MET A 255 -17.50 17.83 -1.07
CA MET A 255 -16.98 16.48 -0.88
C MET A 255 -15.48 16.57 -0.59
N ILE A 256 -15.00 15.75 0.35
CA ILE A 256 -13.57 15.57 0.57
C ILE A 256 -13.20 14.08 0.64
N HIS A 257 -12.22 13.67 -0.19
CA HIS A 257 -11.58 12.37 -0.06
C HIS A 257 -10.28 12.53 0.73
N VAL A 258 -10.19 11.81 1.85
CA VAL A 258 -9.04 11.88 2.75
C VAL A 258 -8.16 10.65 2.60
N THR A 259 -6.89 10.88 2.33
CA THR A 259 -5.85 9.90 2.60
C THR A 259 -5.27 10.20 3.98
N PRO A 260 -5.42 9.30 4.97
CA PRO A 260 -4.88 9.56 6.31
C PRO A 260 -3.36 9.46 6.32
N PRO A 261 -2.67 10.10 7.28
CA PRO A 261 -1.29 9.77 7.63
C PRO A 261 -1.16 8.28 7.95
N GLN A 262 0.02 7.71 7.71
CA GLN A 262 0.27 6.28 7.88
C GLN A 262 1.61 6.06 8.57
N SER A 263 1.69 4.98 9.35
CA SER A 263 2.90 4.61 10.07
C SER A 263 2.99 3.09 10.26
N ALA A 264 4.12 2.60 10.72
CA ALA A 264 4.17 1.21 11.20
C ALA A 264 3.21 1.03 12.39
N PRO A 265 2.67 -0.18 12.63
CA PRO A 265 1.85 -0.45 13.80
C PRO A 265 2.57 -0.09 15.11
N ASP A 266 1.82 0.36 16.12
CA ASP A 266 2.41 0.87 17.37
C ASP A 266 3.26 -0.18 18.10
N PHE A 267 2.86 -1.45 18.11
CA PHE A 267 3.66 -2.54 18.68
C PHE A 267 5.00 -2.76 17.96
N ILE A 268 5.09 -2.38 16.67
CA ILE A 268 6.37 -2.36 15.93
C ILE A 268 7.22 -1.17 16.35
N LYS A 269 6.65 0.04 16.42
CA LYS A 269 7.37 1.26 16.81
C LYS A 269 8.02 1.14 18.18
N GLN A 270 7.37 0.39 19.08
CA GLN A 270 7.83 0.15 20.46
C GLN A 270 8.76 -1.05 20.59
N SER A 271 9.00 -1.78 19.49
CA SER A 271 9.78 -3.01 19.51
C SER A 271 11.27 -2.77 19.29
N PRO A 272 12.15 -3.70 19.74
CA PRO A 272 13.58 -3.65 19.44
C PRO A 272 13.91 -3.92 17.95
N LEU A 273 12.90 -4.19 17.12
CA LEU A 273 13.05 -4.40 15.68
C LEU A 273 12.94 -3.10 14.88
N ALA A 274 12.48 -2.01 15.51
CA ALA A 274 12.22 -0.76 14.82
C ALA A 274 13.48 0.10 14.67
N ASN A 275 13.61 0.74 13.51
CA ASN A 275 14.57 1.83 13.34
C ASN A 275 14.05 3.14 13.97
N ALA A 276 14.84 4.21 13.89
CA ALA A 276 14.48 5.52 14.45
C ALA A 276 13.18 6.12 13.87
N ALA A 277 12.77 5.70 12.67
CA ALA A 277 11.51 6.12 12.05
C ALA A 277 10.32 5.22 12.41
N GLY A 278 10.53 4.18 13.23
CA GLY A 278 9.50 3.27 13.72
C GLY A 278 9.15 2.10 12.79
N TRP A 279 9.84 1.93 11.67
CA TRP A 279 9.66 0.80 10.75
C TRP A 279 10.61 -0.34 11.10
N VAL A 280 10.25 -1.60 10.79
CA VAL A 280 11.17 -2.73 11.02
C VAL A 280 12.44 -2.53 10.20
N GLU A 281 13.58 -2.49 10.89
CA GLU A 281 14.88 -2.28 10.27
C GLU A 281 15.29 -3.51 9.45
N VAL A 282 15.70 -3.30 8.20
CA VAL A 282 16.17 -4.36 7.31
C VAL A 282 17.26 -3.84 6.37
N ASN A 283 18.12 -4.74 5.93
CA ASN A 283 18.89 -4.52 4.72
C ASN A 283 17.92 -4.48 3.53
N GLU A 284 17.90 -3.40 2.77
CA GLU A 284 16.91 -3.17 1.72
C GLU A 284 16.91 -4.23 0.61
N LYS A 285 18.02 -4.93 0.41
CA LYS A 285 18.19 -5.91 -0.67
C LYS A 285 17.99 -7.36 -0.23
N SER A 286 18.38 -7.71 1.00
CA SER A 286 18.18 -9.06 1.55
C SER A 286 16.91 -9.21 2.36
N LEU A 287 16.34 -8.08 2.83
CA LEU A 287 15.17 -7.99 3.71
C LEU A 287 15.38 -8.65 5.09
N GLN A 288 16.65 -8.93 5.45
CA GLN A 288 17.06 -9.43 6.75
C GLN A 288 17.30 -8.29 7.73
N HIS A 289 16.93 -8.48 8.99
CA HIS A 289 17.21 -7.53 10.05
C HIS A 289 18.73 -7.48 10.33
N PRO A 290 19.37 -6.29 10.40
CA PRO A 290 20.84 -6.19 10.49
C PRO A 290 21.41 -6.73 11.80
N LYS A 291 20.67 -6.64 12.92
CA LYS A 291 21.11 -7.13 14.24
C LYS A 291 20.70 -8.60 14.47
N TYR A 292 19.53 -9.03 14.00
CA TYR A 292 18.97 -10.35 14.29
C TYR A 292 18.91 -11.17 13.00
N GLY A 293 19.90 -12.02 12.78
CA GLY A 293 20.11 -12.74 11.53
C GLY A 293 19.03 -13.76 11.16
N ASN A 294 18.17 -14.14 12.09
CA ASN A 294 17.04 -15.05 11.88
C ASN A 294 15.70 -14.30 11.70
N ILE A 295 15.72 -12.97 11.65
CA ILE A 295 14.52 -12.13 11.50
C ILE A 295 14.52 -11.44 10.15
N PHE A 296 13.39 -11.50 9.45
CA PHE A 296 13.15 -10.85 8.18
C PHE A 296 11.88 -9.99 8.25
N ALA A 297 11.83 -8.91 7.48
CA ALA A 297 10.60 -8.16 7.30
C ALA A 297 10.40 -7.76 5.83
N LEU A 298 9.13 -7.73 5.41
CA LEU A 298 8.75 -7.33 4.06
C LEU A 298 7.36 -6.70 4.02
N GLY A 299 7.02 -6.14 2.87
CA GLY A 299 5.78 -5.39 2.70
C GLY A 299 5.84 -4.00 3.32
N ASP A 300 4.69 -3.51 3.73
CA ASP A 300 4.56 -2.10 4.11
C ASP A 300 5.26 -1.75 5.44
N VAL A 301 5.50 -2.74 6.31
CA VAL A 301 6.17 -2.53 7.61
C VAL A 301 7.68 -2.39 7.51
N ALA A 302 8.30 -2.88 6.43
CA ALA A 302 9.75 -2.87 6.27
C ALA A 302 10.28 -1.45 6.00
N ALA A 303 11.43 -1.13 6.62
CA ALA A 303 12.16 0.12 6.44
C ALA A 303 12.92 0.14 5.11
N THR A 304 12.19 0.08 4.00
CA THR A 304 12.74 0.12 2.65
C THR A 304 12.27 1.37 1.92
N THR A 305 13.11 1.91 1.05
CA THR A 305 12.83 3.16 0.30
C THR A 305 11.95 2.94 -0.95
N ASN A 306 11.54 1.70 -1.22
CA ASN A 306 10.64 1.37 -2.31
C ASN A 306 9.19 1.80 -2.04
N ALA A 307 8.37 1.83 -3.09
CA ALA A 307 6.92 2.04 -2.95
C ALA A 307 6.24 0.86 -2.22
N LYS A 308 5.44 1.16 -1.19
CA LYS A 308 4.65 0.19 -0.42
C LYS A 308 3.47 -0.30 -1.27
N THR A 309 3.67 -1.40 -2.01
CA THR A 309 2.70 -1.95 -2.98
C THR A 309 2.69 -3.49 -2.98
N ALA A 310 1.57 -4.09 -3.39
CA ALA A 310 1.49 -5.55 -3.57
C ALA A 310 2.49 -6.07 -4.63
N ALA A 311 2.85 -5.26 -5.61
CA ALA A 311 3.86 -5.60 -6.61
C ALA A 311 5.27 -5.70 -6.00
N ALA A 312 5.59 -4.83 -5.03
CA ALA A 312 6.82 -4.92 -4.25
C ALA A 312 6.85 -6.22 -3.44
N VAL A 313 5.77 -6.53 -2.71
CA VAL A 313 5.66 -7.78 -1.94
C VAL A 313 5.89 -9.01 -2.83
N ARG A 314 5.34 -9.03 -4.05
CA ARG A 314 5.55 -10.13 -5.01
C ARG A 314 7.02 -10.39 -5.31
N LYS A 315 7.85 -9.33 -5.36
CA LYS A 315 9.30 -9.46 -5.60
C LYS A 315 10.10 -9.70 -4.30
N GLN A 316 9.61 -9.23 -3.16
CA GLN A 316 10.23 -9.42 -1.85
C GLN A 316 10.08 -10.85 -1.33
N VAL A 317 8.92 -11.49 -1.54
CA VAL A 317 8.63 -12.85 -1.05
C VAL A 317 9.67 -13.88 -1.46
N PRO A 318 10.06 -14.03 -2.75
CA PRO A 318 11.09 -14.98 -3.15
C PRO A 318 12.43 -14.75 -2.43
N VAL A 319 12.83 -13.49 -2.26
CA VAL A 319 14.10 -13.13 -1.61
C VAL A 319 14.10 -13.57 -0.15
N VAL A 320 13.04 -13.30 0.61
CA VAL A 320 12.92 -13.72 2.01
C VAL A 320 12.89 -15.24 2.13
N VAL A 321 12.10 -15.92 1.30
CA VAL A 321 11.98 -17.38 1.31
C VAL A 321 13.33 -18.04 1.01
N ASP A 322 14.02 -17.60 -0.05
CA ASP A 322 15.31 -18.18 -0.45
C ASP A 322 16.38 -17.93 0.61
N ASN A 323 16.37 -16.78 1.27
CA ASN A 323 17.29 -16.45 2.35
C ASN A 323 17.03 -17.28 3.61
N ILE A 324 15.76 -17.48 4.01
CA ILE A 324 15.43 -18.36 5.14
C ILE A 324 15.87 -19.81 4.85
N LEU A 325 15.60 -20.32 3.65
CA LEU A 325 16.03 -21.69 3.24
C LEU A 325 17.55 -21.81 3.19
N ALA A 326 18.26 -20.77 2.75
CA ALA A 326 19.72 -20.73 2.77
C ALA A 326 20.28 -20.84 4.21
N LEU A 327 19.70 -20.05 5.14
CA LEU A 327 20.10 -20.12 6.56
C LEU A 327 19.83 -21.50 7.17
N MET A 328 18.70 -22.13 6.85
CA MET A 328 18.39 -23.50 7.31
C MET A 328 19.42 -24.55 6.80
N GLN A 329 20.12 -24.23 5.72
CA GLN A 329 21.20 -25.04 5.14
C GLN A 329 22.60 -24.55 5.52
N ASN A 330 22.71 -23.62 6.50
CA ASN A 330 23.95 -22.96 6.92
C ASN A 330 24.66 -22.23 5.75
N GLN A 331 23.90 -21.71 4.80
CA GLN A 331 24.40 -20.90 3.69
C GLN A 331 24.21 -19.41 3.97
N ALA A 332 25.02 -18.57 3.31
CA ALA A 332 24.95 -17.13 3.44
C ALA A 332 23.67 -16.55 2.80
N VAL A 333 23.14 -15.51 3.42
CA VAL A 333 22.03 -14.68 2.88
C VAL A 333 22.51 -13.94 1.63
N LYS A 334 21.63 -13.85 0.64
CA LYS A 334 21.89 -13.17 -0.64
C LYS A 334 21.06 -11.90 -0.76
N GLU A 335 21.65 -10.89 -1.40
CA GLU A 335 20.91 -9.72 -1.87
C GLU A 335 20.17 -10.08 -3.17
N GLY A 336 18.87 -9.76 -3.24
CA GLY A 336 18.05 -10.13 -4.41
C GLY A 336 16.93 -9.17 -4.74
N TYR A 337 16.60 -8.25 -3.81
CA TYR A 337 15.56 -7.25 -4.05
C TYR A 337 16.18 -5.94 -4.54
N ASP A 338 15.67 -5.42 -5.63
CA ASP A 338 16.15 -4.21 -6.32
C ASP A 338 15.29 -2.96 -6.07
N GLY A 339 14.31 -3.06 -5.15
CA GLY A 339 13.39 -1.97 -4.87
C GLY A 339 12.20 -1.87 -5.82
N TYR A 340 11.98 -2.89 -6.66
CA TYR A 340 10.87 -2.88 -7.61
C TYR A 340 9.53 -2.63 -6.92
N GLY A 341 8.78 -1.69 -7.49
CA GLY A 341 7.40 -1.42 -7.18
C GLY A 341 6.62 -1.08 -8.44
N SER A 342 5.31 -1.26 -8.38
CA SER A 342 4.43 -0.88 -9.48
C SER A 342 3.18 -0.20 -8.96
N CYS A 343 2.79 0.87 -9.64
CA CYS A 343 1.56 1.59 -9.39
C CYS A 343 0.75 1.70 -10.70
N PRO A 344 -0.26 0.84 -10.91
CA PRO A 344 -1.20 1.01 -12.01
C PRO A 344 -2.08 2.24 -11.74
N LEU A 345 -1.67 3.40 -12.29
CA LEU A 345 -2.28 4.71 -12.09
C LEU A 345 -3.53 4.83 -12.97
N THR A 346 -4.68 4.68 -12.35
CA THR A 346 -5.99 4.79 -13.03
C THR A 346 -6.29 6.27 -13.29
N THR A 347 -6.35 6.66 -14.54
CA THR A 347 -6.51 8.06 -14.98
C THR A 347 -7.93 8.36 -15.46
N SER A 348 -8.68 7.32 -15.84
CA SER A 348 -10.12 7.35 -16.10
C SER A 348 -10.69 5.94 -16.03
N ILE A 349 -12.00 5.82 -16.05
CA ILE A 349 -12.65 4.52 -16.28
C ILE A 349 -12.28 4.03 -17.68
N GLY A 350 -11.60 2.89 -17.73
CA GLY A 350 -11.12 2.29 -18.99
C GLY A 350 -9.68 2.59 -19.35
N LYS A 351 -8.95 3.43 -18.55
CA LYS A 351 -7.55 3.77 -18.84
C LYS A 351 -6.67 3.75 -17.59
N VAL A 352 -5.47 3.22 -17.76
CA VAL A 352 -4.44 3.13 -16.70
C VAL A 352 -3.07 3.42 -17.32
N MET A 353 -2.28 4.21 -16.62
CA MET A 353 -0.83 4.38 -16.82
C MET A 353 -0.10 3.39 -15.90
N LEU A 354 0.75 2.53 -16.44
CA LEU A 354 1.46 1.52 -15.65
C LEU A 354 2.84 2.06 -15.25
N ALA A 355 2.93 2.62 -14.05
CA ALA A 355 4.20 3.08 -13.49
C ALA A 355 4.92 1.92 -12.80
N GLU A 356 6.11 1.59 -13.28
CA GLU A 356 7.00 0.56 -12.73
C GLU A 356 8.39 1.16 -12.53
N PHE A 357 8.95 0.96 -11.34
CA PHE A 357 10.22 1.57 -10.96
C PHE A 357 10.88 0.79 -9.83
N SER A 358 12.20 0.94 -9.71
CA SER A 358 13.06 0.35 -8.67
C SER A 358 13.69 1.44 -7.80
N TYR A 359 14.62 1.07 -6.91
CA TYR A 359 15.34 2.01 -6.04
C TYR A 359 15.92 3.20 -6.83
N GLY A 360 15.91 4.37 -6.18
CA GLY A 360 16.34 5.62 -6.80
C GLY A 360 15.38 6.17 -7.86
N GLY A 361 14.16 5.65 -7.95
CA GLY A 361 13.16 6.09 -8.94
C GLY A 361 13.49 5.66 -10.38
N LYS A 362 14.35 4.64 -10.53
CA LYS A 362 14.72 4.09 -11.83
C LYS A 362 13.52 3.46 -12.50
N VAL A 363 13.18 3.88 -13.72
CA VAL A 363 12.06 3.36 -14.48
C VAL A 363 12.39 1.98 -15.04
N THR A 364 11.61 0.96 -14.66
CA THR A 364 11.88 -0.45 -14.97
C THR A 364 10.61 -1.15 -15.47
N PRO A 365 10.12 -0.79 -16.69
CA PRO A 365 8.85 -1.32 -17.20
C PRO A 365 8.97 -2.80 -17.59
N SER A 366 7.94 -3.59 -17.25
CA SER A 366 7.80 -4.98 -17.72
C SER A 366 7.58 -5.08 -19.23
N PHE A 367 7.10 -4.00 -19.87
CA PHE A 367 6.85 -3.92 -21.31
C PHE A 367 7.65 -2.76 -21.92
N PRO A 368 8.96 -2.92 -22.09
CA PRO A 368 9.86 -1.81 -22.42
C PRO A 368 9.67 -1.23 -23.83
N TRP A 369 8.93 -1.91 -24.71
CA TRP A 369 8.57 -1.41 -26.04
C TRP A 369 7.35 -0.47 -26.05
N LEU A 370 6.62 -0.39 -24.92
CA LEU A 370 5.50 0.53 -24.74
C LEU A 370 5.94 1.71 -23.86
N ASP A 371 5.62 2.94 -24.31
CA ASP A 371 5.82 4.10 -23.44
C ASP A 371 4.95 3.96 -22.18
N PRO A 372 5.55 3.87 -20.97
CA PRO A 372 4.81 3.65 -19.73
C PRO A 372 4.03 4.90 -19.27
N ARG A 373 4.30 6.10 -19.85
CA ARG A 373 3.55 7.34 -19.60
C ARG A 373 2.21 7.39 -20.33
N VAL A 374 1.98 6.50 -21.27
CA VAL A 374 0.76 6.47 -22.07
C VAL A 374 -0.32 5.65 -21.39
N GLU A 375 -1.48 6.26 -21.21
CA GLU A 375 -2.68 5.61 -20.69
C GLU A 375 -3.23 4.57 -21.68
N ARG A 376 -3.47 3.33 -21.19
CA ARG A 376 -3.92 2.22 -22.04
C ARG A 376 -5.10 1.46 -21.45
N SER A 377 -6.03 1.04 -22.31
CA SER A 377 -7.14 0.17 -21.92
C SER A 377 -6.68 -1.25 -21.58
N LEU A 378 -5.55 -1.70 -22.15
CA LEU A 378 -4.94 -2.98 -21.78
C LEU A 378 -4.63 -3.05 -20.28
N TRP A 379 -4.08 -1.96 -19.71
CA TRP A 379 -3.76 -1.90 -18.27
C TRP A 379 -5.01 -1.76 -17.40
N TRP A 380 -6.10 -1.22 -17.95
CA TRP A 380 -7.39 -1.23 -17.27
C TRP A 380 -7.93 -2.66 -17.14
N TRP A 381 -7.90 -3.46 -18.22
CA TRP A 381 -8.22 -4.88 -18.14
C TRP A 381 -7.29 -5.60 -17.13
N GLY A 382 -5.99 -5.32 -17.18
CA GLY A 382 -5.04 -5.81 -16.21
C GLY A 382 -5.48 -5.49 -14.78
N LYS A 383 -5.83 -4.23 -14.49
CA LYS A 383 -6.22 -3.78 -13.16
C LYS A 383 -7.52 -4.38 -12.66
N THR A 384 -8.51 -4.59 -13.52
CA THR A 384 -9.84 -5.08 -13.12
C THR A 384 -9.96 -6.60 -13.14
N THR A 385 -9.09 -7.29 -13.90
CA THR A 385 -9.17 -8.75 -14.11
C THR A 385 -7.82 -9.44 -13.92
N GLY A 386 -6.79 -9.05 -14.66
CA GLY A 386 -5.50 -9.75 -14.69
C GLY A 386 -4.76 -9.71 -13.37
N PHE A 387 -4.58 -8.52 -12.76
CA PHE A 387 -3.84 -8.38 -11.49
C PHE A 387 -4.60 -8.99 -10.30
N PRO A 388 -5.94 -8.85 -10.15
CA PRO A 388 -6.68 -9.61 -9.15
C PRO A 388 -6.51 -11.12 -9.32
N TRP A 389 -6.58 -11.63 -10.57
CA TRP A 389 -6.37 -13.05 -10.84
C TRP A 389 -4.95 -13.50 -10.45
N LEU A 390 -3.91 -12.75 -10.85
CA LEU A 390 -2.52 -13.01 -10.45
C LEU A 390 -2.33 -13.00 -8.93
N TYR A 391 -2.98 -12.05 -8.25
CA TYR A 391 -2.92 -11.97 -6.79
C TYR A 391 -3.49 -13.23 -6.13
N TRP A 392 -4.73 -13.59 -6.47
CA TRP A 392 -5.43 -14.70 -5.82
C TRP A 392 -4.90 -16.09 -6.18
N HIS A 393 -4.46 -16.27 -7.42
CA HIS A 393 -4.16 -17.61 -7.96
C HIS A 393 -2.66 -17.89 -8.12
N ILE A 394 -1.83 -16.86 -8.13
CA ILE A 394 -0.39 -17.01 -8.27
C ILE A 394 0.31 -16.57 -6.98
N MET A 395 0.22 -15.27 -6.65
CA MET A 395 0.98 -14.69 -5.55
C MET A 395 0.62 -15.31 -4.21
N LEU A 396 -0.67 -15.31 -3.83
CA LEU A 396 -1.14 -15.89 -2.58
C LEU A 396 -1.07 -17.43 -2.55
N LYS A 397 -0.89 -18.10 -3.68
CA LYS A 397 -0.66 -19.53 -3.75
C LYS A 397 0.83 -19.91 -3.72
N GLY A 398 1.71 -18.95 -3.47
CA GLY A 398 3.15 -19.15 -3.38
C GLY A 398 3.80 -19.61 -4.70
N LEU A 399 3.15 -19.32 -5.83
CA LEU A 399 3.73 -19.52 -7.15
C LEU A 399 4.61 -18.32 -7.52
N ARG A 400 5.76 -18.61 -8.11
CA ARG A 400 6.70 -17.56 -8.55
C ARG A 400 6.48 -17.29 -10.03
N ILE A 401 6.29 -16.02 -10.37
CA ILE A 401 6.35 -15.54 -11.75
C ILE A 401 7.46 -14.51 -11.78
N ASP A 402 8.50 -14.79 -12.52
CA ASP A 402 9.53 -13.82 -12.82
C ASP A 402 9.23 -13.21 -14.19
N ILE A 403 8.81 -11.93 -14.17
CA ILE A 403 8.70 -11.12 -15.38
C ILE A 403 9.99 -10.32 -15.45
N PRO A 404 10.86 -10.55 -16.45
CA PRO A 404 12.13 -9.85 -16.58
C PRO A 404 11.89 -8.35 -16.74
N HIS A 405 12.62 -7.52 -15.99
CA HIS A 405 12.64 -6.07 -16.16
C HIS A 405 13.78 -5.73 -17.11
N LEU A 406 13.46 -5.38 -18.34
CA LEU A 406 14.46 -5.07 -19.36
C LEU A 406 14.79 -3.57 -19.33
N GLU A 407 15.82 -3.19 -18.57
CA GLU A 407 16.27 -1.80 -18.46
C GLU A 407 16.71 -1.17 -19.78
N CYS A 408 17.21 -1.98 -20.70
CA CYS A 408 17.86 -1.50 -21.92
C CYS A 408 16.93 -0.78 -22.91
N TYR A 409 15.62 -1.05 -22.88
CA TYR A 409 14.66 -0.43 -23.78
C TYR A 409 13.99 0.84 -23.20
N ALA A 410 13.98 1.03 -21.89
CA ALA A 410 13.43 2.23 -21.26
C ALA A 410 14.17 3.50 -21.65
N LYS A 411 15.47 3.40 -21.97
CA LYS A 411 16.31 4.52 -22.46
C LYS A 411 15.76 5.20 -23.71
N ARG A 412 14.92 4.52 -24.51
CA ARG A 412 14.30 5.09 -25.71
C ARG A 412 13.28 6.19 -25.39
N PHE A 413 12.60 6.10 -24.23
CA PHE A 413 11.59 7.05 -23.79
C PHE A 413 12.11 8.08 -22.79
N MET A 414 13.37 7.94 -22.35
CA MET A 414 14.00 8.85 -21.37
C MET A 414 14.71 10.05 -22.01
N LYS A 415 14.61 10.24 -23.32
CA LYS A 415 15.35 11.27 -24.06
C LYS A 415 14.65 12.64 -24.11
N ASP A 416 13.62 12.89 -23.26
CA ASP A 416 12.95 14.21 -23.18
C ASP A 416 12.80 14.66 -21.72
#